data_34129fb29b042d1559cf1b5e57694ca9
#
_entry.id   34129fb29b042d1559cf1b5e57694ca9
#
_cell.length_a   1.000
_cell.length_b   1.000
_cell.length_c   1.000
_cell.angle_alpha   90.00
_cell.angle_beta   90.00
_cell.angle_gamma   90.00
#
_symmetry.space_group_name_H-M   'P 1'
#
loop_
_entity.id
_entity.type
_entity.pdbx_description
1 polymer ?
#
loop_
_entity_poly.entity_id
_entity_poly.type
_entity_poly.pdbx_seq_one_letter_code
_entity_poly.pdbx_strand_id
1 'polypeptide(L)' 'MPKGKVKWFNSTKGYGFIEPEEGDKDVFVHITVVRSAGRQNLDEGQEVEYDLVENNGKTSAENLK' A
#
# COMPACT_ATOMS: atom_id res chain seq x y z
N MET A 1 2.98 10.03 -9.28
CA MET A 1 2.93 9.05 -8.19
C MET A 1 2.43 7.73 -8.71
N PRO A 2 3.04 6.61 -8.33
CA PRO A 2 2.54 5.29 -8.73
C PRO A 2 1.13 5.06 -8.22
N LYS A 3 0.39 4.24 -8.96
CA LYS A 3 -0.96 3.84 -8.58
C LYS A 3 -1.04 2.32 -8.55
N GLY A 4 -1.95 1.81 -7.75
CA GLY A 4 -2.21 0.40 -7.72
C GLY A 4 -3.53 0.11 -7.05
N LYS A 5 -3.86 -1.16 -6.96
CA LYS A 5 -5.07 -1.61 -6.28
C LYS A 5 -4.68 -2.43 -5.06
N VAL A 6 -5.42 -2.24 -4.00
CA VAL A 6 -5.19 -3.00 -2.77
C VAL A 6 -5.52 -4.47 -3.05
N LYS A 7 -4.52 -5.32 -2.89
CA LYS A 7 -4.69 -6.75 -3.07
C LYS A 7 -5.42 -7.34 -1.87
N TRP A 8 -4.96 -7.00 -0.69
CA TRP A 8 -5.62 -7.28 0.57
C TRP A 8 -4.99 -6.44 1.67
N PHE A 9 -5.73 -6.22 2.74
CA PHE A 9 -5.23 -5.48 3.89
C PHE A 9 -5.85 -6.05 5.15
N ASN A 10 -5.05 -6.23 6.19
CA ASN A 10 -5.49 -6.73 7.47
C ASN A 10 -5.17 -5.71 8.56
N SER A 11 -6.16 -4.97 9.01
CA SER A 11 -5.98 -3.93 10.03
C SER A 11 -5.62 -4.51 11.40
N THR A 12 -5.99 -5.75 11.65
CA THR A 12 -5.65 -6.45 12.89
C THR A 12 -4.16 -6.77 12.95
N LYS A 13 -3.62 -7.27 11.85
CA LYS A 13 -2.18 -7.55 11.72
C LYS A 13 -1.38 -6.29 11.46
N GLY A 14 -2.01 -5.25 10.90
CA GLY A 14 -1.39 -3.97 10.68
C GLY A 14 -0.63 -3.84 9.38
N TYR A 15 -0.97 -4.61 8.35
CA TYR A 15 -0.31 -4.49 7.05
C TYR A 15 -1.14 -5.11 5.94
N GLY A 16 -0.72 -4.84 4.72
CA GLY A 16 -1.32 -5.41 3.53
C GLY A 16 -0.41 -5.23 2.33
N PHE A 17 -0.95 -5.53 1.15
CA PHE A 17 -0.21 -5.42 -0.10
C PHE A 17 -1.03 -4.72 -1.16
N ILE A 18 -0.34 -3.96 -1.99
CA ILE A 18 -0.91 -3.26 -3.14
C ILE A 18 -0.34 -3.90 -4.39
N GLU A 19 -1.20 -4.21 -5.35
CA GLU A 19 -0.78 -4.65 -6.66
C GLU A 19 -0.61 -3.42 -7.56
N PRO A 20 0.63 -3.07 -7.95
CA PRO A 20 0.85 -1.87 -8.75
C PRO A 20 0.26 -2.02 -10.15
N GLU A 21 -0.20 -0.90 -10.73
CA GLU A 21 -0.67 -0.89 -12.12
C GLU A 21 0.44 -1.26 -13.08
N GLU A 22 1.64 -0.78 -12.80
CA GLU A 22 2.82 -1.07 -13.60
C GLU A 22 3.81 -1.81 -12.70
N GLY A 23 4.19 -2.98 -13.13
CA GLY A 23 5.10 -3.81 -12.36
C GLY A 23 4.46 -5.11 -11.97
N ASP A 24 5.28 -6.03 -11.51
CA ASP A 24 4.87 -7.39 -11.21
C ASP A 24 5.11 -7.79 -9.75
N LYS A 25 5.59 -6.86 -8.93
CA LYS A 25 5.84 -7.12 -7.52
C LYS A 25 4.86 -6.38 -6.64
N ASP A 26 4.29 -7.09 -5.68
CA ASP A 26 3.40 -6.47 -4.71
C ASP A 26 4.16 -5.47 -3.85
N VAL A 27 3.45 -4.40 -3.47
CA VAL A 27 4.00 -3.33 -2.67
C VAL A 27 3.43 -3.45 -1.26
N PHE A 28 4.33 -3.52 -0.27
CA PHE A 28 3.94 -3.62 1.13
C PHE A 28 3.38 -2.27 1.62
N VAL A 29 2.31 -2.32 2.39
CA VAL A 29 1.75 -1.14 3.04
C VAL A 29 1.50 -1.43 4.51
N HIS A 30 2.06 -0.58 5.38
CA HIS A 30 1.89 -0.71 6.83
C HIS A 30 0.72 0.16 7.30
N ILE A 31 0.09 -0.24 8.39
CA ILE A 31 -1.07 0.49 8.92
C ILE A 31 -0.74 1.94 9.30
N THR A 32 0.50 2.22 9.70
CA THR A 32 0.91 3.59 10.00
C THR A 32 0.79 4.49 8.79
N VAL A 33 1.07 3.97 7.60
CA VAL A 33 0.92 4.71 6.34
C VAL A 33 -0.55 4.98 6.07
N VAL A 34 -1.39 3.99 6.31
CA VAL A 34 -2.85 4.12 6.13
C VAL A 34 -3.41 5.18 7.07
N ARG A 35 -3.00 5.15 8.33
CA ARG A 35 -3.44 6.14 9.32
C ARG A 35 -2.96 7.54 9.00
N SER A 36 -1.74 7.68 8.50
CA SER A 36 -1.19 8.97 8.10
C SER A 36 -1.98 9.58 6.94
N ALA A 37 -2.62 8.75 6.14
CA ALA A 37 -3.49 9.20 5.06
C ALA A 37 -4.91 9.53 5.52
N GLY A 38 -5.17 9.45 6.82
CA GLY A 38 -6.50 9.71 7.37
C GLY A 38 -7.47 8.55 7.21
N ARG A 39 -6.96 7.36 6.95
CA ARG A 39 -7.78 6.15 6.76
C ARG A 39 -7.56 5.19 7.93
N GLN A 40 -8.54 4.33 8.16
CA GLN A 40 -8.43 3.29 9.19
C GLN A 40 -8.20 1.91 8.58
N ASN A 41 -8.55 1.75 7.32
CA ASN A 41 -8.50 0.47 6.64
C ASN A 41 -8.45 0.69 5.14
N LEU A 42 -8.12 -0.36 4.40
CA LEU A 42 -8.15 -0.35 2.94
C LEU A 42 -9.02 -1.50 2.47
N ASP A 43 -9.86 -1.24 1.49
CA ASP A 43 -10.73 -2.27 0.91
C ASP A 43 -10.00 -3.00 -0.20
N GLU A 44 -10.26 -4.30 -0.30
CA GLU A 44 -9.72 -5.12 -1.37
C GLU A 44 -10.20 -4.59 -2.72
N GLY A 45 -9.27 -4.40 -3.65
CA GLY A 45 -9.57 -3.86 -4.96
C GLY A 45 -9.64 -2.34 -5.04
N GLN A 46 -9.47 -1.66 -3.91
CA GLN A 46 -9.48 -0.20 -3.88
C GLN A 46 -8.27 0.37 -4.61
N GLU A 47 -8.51 1.36 -5.48
CA GLU A 47 -7.43 2.05 -6.17
C GLU A 47 -6.80 3.10 -5.25
N VAL A 48 -5.48 3.11 -5.18
CA VAL A 48 -4.75 4.04 -4.33
C VAL A 48 -3.54 4.60 -5.06
N GLU A 49 -3.13 5.80 -4.69
CA GLU A 49 -1.87 6.40 -5.12
C GLU A 49 -0.93 6.42 -3.93
N TYR A 50 0.35 6.25 -4.19
CA TYR A 50 1.34 6.18 -3.13
C TYR A 50 2.72 6.53 -3.66
N ASP A 51 3.66 6.78 -2.76
CA ASP A 51 5.08 6.91 -3.10
C ASP A 51 5.72 5.54 -2.91
N LEU A 52 6.44 5.08 -3.91
CA LEU A 52 7.14 3.82 -3.86
C LEU A 52 8.50 4.01 -3.20
N VAL A 53 8.73 3.27 -2.12
CA VAL A 53 10.00 3.30 -1.41
C VAL A 53 10.63 1.92 -1.48
N GLU A 54 11.88 1.87 -1.92
CA GLU A 54 12.62 0.62 -1.97
C GLU A 54 13.70 0.64 -0.89
N ASN A 55 13.74 -0.41 -0.07
CA ASN A 55 14.70 -0.53 1.00
C ASN A 55 15.09 -2.00 1.16
N ASN A 56 16.38 -2.29 1.04
CA ASN A 56 16.92 -3.65 1.17
C ASN A 56 16.23 -4.65 0.23
N GLY A 57 15.95 -4.22 -1.00
CA GLY A 57 15.30 -5.07 -2.00
C GLY A 57 13.80 -5.27 -1.79
N LYS A 58 13.21 -4.57 -0.82
CA LYS A 58 11.78 -4.63 -0.54
C LYS A 58 11.13 -3.31 -0.93
N THR A 59 9.95 -3.40 -1.53
CA THR A 59 9.19 -2.21 -1.91
C THR A 59 8.04 -1.99 -0.95
N SER A 60 7.85 -0.74 -0.55
CA SER A 60 6.75 -0.36 0.33
C SER A 60 6.12 0.93 -0.14
N ALA A 61 4.86 1.13 0.26
CA ALA A 61 4.12 2.34 -0.05
C ALA A 61 4.21 3.32 1.11
N GLU A 62 4.38 4.60 0.77
CA GLU A 62 4.33 5.69 1.74
C GLU A 62 3.49 6.82 1.17
N ASN A 63 3.07 7.77 2.01
CA ASN A 63 2.27 8.92 1.59
C ASN A 63 1.05 8.51 0.76
N LEU A 64 0.33 7.55 1.27
CA LEU A 64 -0.86 7.00 0.62
C LEU A 64 -1.92 8.08 0.45
N LYS A 65 -2.56 8.07 -0.72
CA LYS A 65 -3.66 9.00 -1.02
C LYS A 65 -4.93 8.29 -1.41
#